data_90f16568c8d414b30bbd4e9e4d2f11eb
#
_entry.id   90f16568c8d414b30bbd4e9e4d2f11eb
#
_cell.length_a   1.000
_cell.length_b   1.000
_cell.length_c   1.000
_cell.angle_alpha   90.00
_cell.angle_beta   90.00
_cell.angle_gamma   90.00
#
_symmetry.space_group_name_H-M   'P 1'
#
loop_
_entity.id
_entity.type
_entity.pdbx_description
1 polymer ?
#
loop_
_entity_poly.entity_id
_entity_poly.type
_entity_poly.pdbx_seq_one_letter_code
_entity_poly.pdbx_strand_id
1 'polypeptide(L)'
;MKTTPFTEKHIALGAKMHEFVGYNMPIEYSGIIDEHITVCQGVGVFDVSHMGEFWVKGPQALAFLQKITSNNVAALAPGKIQYTCFPNEDGGIVDDLLVYQYEPEKYMLVVNASNMEKDWNWCVSHNTEGAELENSSDNMAQLAVQGPKAILALQKLTDIDLSAIPYYTFTVGRFAGKENVIISNTGYTGAGGFELYFYPSAADSIWKAIFEAGEEYGIKPIGL
;
A
#
# COMPACT_ATOMS: atom_id res chain seq x y z
N MET A 1 9.10 -5.46 -19.34
CA MET A 1 7.91 -5.10 -18.56
C MET A 1 8.03 -5.84 -17.24
N LYS A 2 7.94 -5.12 -16.12
CA LYS A 2 7.97 -5.72 -14.77
C LYS A 2 6.66 -6.48 -14.48
N THR A 3 6.70 -7.38 -13.51
CA THR A 3 5.54 -8.15 -13.04
C THR A 3 5.40 -7.97 -11.54
N THR A 4 4.18 -8.13 -11.03
CA THR A 4 3.91 -8.25 -9.60
C THR A 4 3.86 -9.73 -9.20
N PRO A 5 3.86 -10.06 -7.91
CA PRO A 5 3.65 -11.44 -7.44
C PRO A 5 2.31 -12.06 -7.88
N PHE A 6 1.37 -11.23 -8.37
CA PHE A 6 0.02 -11.65 -8.75
C PHE A 6 -0.21 -11.70 -10.27
N THR A 7 0.76 -11.29 -11.08
CA THR A 7 0.59 -11.17 -12.55
C THR A 7 0.03 -12.46 -13.19
N GLU A 8 0.58 -13.63 -12.84
CA GLU A 8 0.10 -14.90 -13.38
C GLU A 8 -1.34 -15.23 -12.94
N LYS A 9 -1.74 -14.79 -11.74
CA LYS A 9 -3.12 -14.94 -11.25
C LYS A 9 -4.09 -14.07 -12.04
N HIS A 10 -3.70 -12.84 -12.34
CA HIS A 10 -4.51 -11.93 -13.16
C HIS A 10 -4.75 -12.51 -14.55
N ILE A 11 -3.69 -13.03 -15.17
CA ILE A 11 -3.78 -13.69 -16.48
C ILE A 11 -4.70 -14.92 -16.41
N ALA A 12 -4.51 -15.79 -15.39
CA ALA A 12 -5.34 -16.98 -15.20
C ALA A 12 -6.82 -16.67 -14.94
N LEU A 13 -7.12 -15.52 -14.32
CA LEU A 13 -8.48 -15.03 -14.08
C LEU A 13 -9.09 -14.33 -15.30
N GLY A 14 -8.35 -14.24 -16.42
CA GLY A 14 -8.83 -13.62 -17.65
C GLY A 14 -8.85 -12.09 -17.62
N ALA A 15 -8.03 -11.48 -16.77
CA ALA A 15 -7.90 -10.03 -16.72
C ALA A 15 -7.41 -9.45 -18.05
N LYS A 16 -7.93 -8.29 -18.42
CA LYS A 16 -7.40 -7.48 -19.50
C LYS A 16 -6.11 -6.82 -19.01
N MET A 17 -4.99 -7.42 -19.38
CA MET A 17 -3.67 -6.95 -18.98
C MET A 17 -3.21 -5.78 -19.87
N HIS A 18 -2.57 -4.80 -19.27
CA HIS A 18 -1.99 -3.65 -19.97
C HIS A 18 -0.68 -3.21 -19.31
N GLU A 19 0.16 -2.56 -20.10
CA GLU A 19 1.33 -1.88 -19.54
C GLU A 19 0.87 -0.66 -18.75
N PHE A 20 1.24 -0.61 -17.49
CA PHE A 20 0.98 0.49 -16.58
C PHE A 20 2.26 0.80 -15.80
N VAL A 21 2.87 1.94 -16.09
CA VAL A 21 4.08 2.43 -15.44
C VAL A 21 5.22 1.39 -15.43
N GLY A 22 5.43 0.73 -16.55
CA GLY A 22 6.47 -0.30 -16.72
C GLY A 22 6.10 -1.69 -16.22
N TYR A 23 4.93 -1.86 -15.57
CA TYR A 23 4.41 -3.14 -15.09
C TYR A 23 3.32 -3.70 -16.00
N ASN A 24 3.20 -5.04 -16.03
CA ASN A 24 2.07 -5.73 -16.65
C ASN A 24 0.93 -5.86 -15.63
N MET A 25 -0.06 -4.97 -15.70
CA MET A 25 -1.12 -4.83 -14.70
C MET A 25 -2.51 -5.17 -15.25
N PRO A 26 -3.41 -5.69 -14.40
CA PRO A 26 -4.81 -5.87 -14.77
C PRO A 26 -5.52 -4.51 -14.78
N ILE A 27 -6.10 -4.12 -15.90
CA ILE A 27 -6.90 -2.89 -15.99
C ILE A 27 -8.39 -3.14 -15.93
N GLU A 28 -8.83 -4.38 -16.13
CA GLU A 28 -10.23 -4.77 -16.13
C GLU A 28 -10.37 -6.30 -16.05
N TYR A 29 -11.42 -6.79 -15.39
CA TYR A 29 -11.82 -8.21 -15.35
C TYR A 29 -13.23 -8.40 -15.91
N SER A 30 -14.25 -7.95 -15.16
CA SER A 30 -15.66 -8.13 -15.50
C SER A 30 -16.29 -6.88 -16.13
N GLY A 31 -15.55 -5.80 -16.23
CA GLY A 31 -15.99 -4.53 -16.75
C GLY A 31 -16.02 -3.41 -15.71
N ILE A 32 -15.60 -2.22 -16.13
CA ILE A 32 -15.40 -1.04 -15.27
C ILE A 32 -16.61 -0.76 -14.37
N ILE A 33 -17.84 -0.81 -14.92
CA ILE A 33 -19.05 -0.50 -14.16
C ILE A 33 -19.33 -1.57 -13.10
N ASP A 34 -19.22 -2.85 -13.46
CA ASP A 34 -19.44 -3.96 -12.53
C ASP A 34 -18.43 -3.97 -11.40
N GLU A 35 -17.17 -3.71 -11.72
CA GLU A 35 -16.07 -3.63 -10.76
C GLU A 35 -16.25 -2.43 -9.83
N HIS A 36 -16.59 -1.26 -10.37
CA HIS A 36 -16.91 -0.07 -9.57
C HIS A 36 -18.08 -0.32 -8.59
N ILE A 37 -19.17 -0.91 -9.06
CA ILE A 37 -20.32 -1.24 -8.21
C ILE A 37 -19.91 -2.26 -7.12
N THR A 38 -19.07 -3.24 -7.46
CA THR A 38 -18.55 -4.23 -6.51
C THR A 38 -17.82 -3.55 -5.37
N VAL A 39 -16.93 -2.59 -5.65
CA VAL A 39 -16.21 -1.83 -4.62
C VAL A 39 -17.16 -0.96 -3.79
N CYS A 40 -18.12 -0.30 -4.43
CA CYS A 40 -19.06 0.59 -3.72
C CYS A 40 -20.04 -0.15 -2.80
N GLN A 41 -20.44 -1.38 -3.12
CA GLN A 41 -21.50 -2.10 -2.42
C GLN A 41 -21.07 -3.41 -1.75
N GLY A 42 -19.88 -3.90 -2.08
CA GLY A 42 -19.37 -5.19 -1.65
C GLY A 42 -17.94 -5.12 -1.16
N VAL A 43 -17.07 -5.90 -1.81
CA VAL A 43 -15.64 -5.91 -1.56
C VAL A 43 -14.87 -6.24 -2.84
N GLY A 44 -13.87 -5.43 -3.16
CA GLY A 44 -12.96 -5.62 -4.28
C GLY A 44 -11.51 -5.69 -3.83
N VAL A 45 -10.68 -6.41 -4.59
CA VAL A 45 -9.26 -6.56 -4.34
C VAL A 45 -8.47 -6.01 -5.52
N PHE A 46 -7.65 -5.01 -5.25
CA PHE A 46 -6.72 -4.42 -6.21
C PHE A 46 -5.30 -4.92 -5.90
N ASP A 47 -4.58 -5.33 -6.92
CA ASP A 47 -3.12 -5.46 -6.84
C ASP A 47 -2.50 -4.08 -7.03
N VAL A 48 -1.87 -3.58 -6.00
CA VAL A 48 -1.16 -2.30 -6.00
C VAL A 48 0.33 -2.47 -5.67
N SER A 49 0.85 -3.69 -5.89
CA SER A 49 2.26 -4.05 -5.64
C SER A 49 3.26 -3.36 -6.59
N HIS A 50 2.78 -2.50 -7.49
CA HIS A 50 3.62 -1.66 -8.33
C HIS A 50 4.02 -0.34 -7.65
N MET A 51 3.43 -0.02 -6.50
CA MET A 51 3.82 1.14 -5.68
C MET A 51 5.24 0.99 -5.15
N GLY A 52 5.82 2.08 -4.65
CA GLY A 52 7.15 2.08 -4.07
C GLY A 52 7.13 2.19 -2.56
N GLU A 53 7.96 1.41 -1.87
CA GLU A 53 8.12 1.44 -0.42
C GLU A 53 9.59 1.67 -0.06
N PHE A 54 9.84 2.78 0.67
CA PHE A 54 11.16 3.15 1.14
C PHE A 54 11.18 3.17 2.65
N TRP A 55 12.16 2.51 3.25
CA TRP A 55 12.44 2.65 4.67
C TRP A 55 13.40 3.80 4.93
N VAL A 56 13.09 4.56 5.97
CA VAL A 56 13.91 5.64 6.52
C VAL A 56 14.12 5.34 8.00
N LYS A 57 15.36 5.11 8.40
CA LYS A 57 15.69 4.58 9.73
C LYS A 57 16.80 5.39 10.41
N GLY A 58 16.90 5.19 11.72
CA GLY A 58 17.95 5.76 12.56
C GLY A 58 17.59 7.11 13.17
N PRO A 59 18.46 7.61 14.07
CA PRO A 59 18.17 8.81 14.86
C PRO A 59 18.00 10.10 14.02
N GLN A 60 18.47 10.10 12.77
CA GLN A 60 18.32 11.21 11.84
C GLN A 60 17.06 11.12 10.97
N ALA A 61 16.31 10.02 11.03
CA ALA A 61 15.16 9.78 10.17
C ALA A 61 14.10 10.90 10.27
N LEU A 62 13.75 11.33 11.49
CA LEU A 62 12.80 12.41 11.69
C LEU A 62 13.30 13.73 11.11
N ALA A 63 14.54 14.11 11.40
CA ALA A 63 15.13 15.36 10.91
C ALA A 63 15.16 15.40 9.38
N PHE A 64 15.56 14.30 8.76
CA PHE A 64 15.55 14.14 7.31
C PHE A 64 14.14 14.28 6.71
N LEU A 65 13.16 13.53 7.22
CA LEU A 65 11.79 13.58 6.72
C LEU A 65 11.16 14.96 6.92
N GLN A 66 11.39 15.59 8.08
CA GLN A 66 10.90 16.93 8.36
C GLN A 66 11.44 17.98 7.39
N LYS A 67 12.63 17.77 6.85
CA LYS A 67 13.27 18.65 5.87
C LYS A 67 12.70 18.49 4.47
N ILE A 68 12.43 17.24 4.04
CA ILE A 68 12.06 16.95 2.65
C ILE A 68 10.56 16.88 2.40
N THR A 69 9.72 16.96 3.45
CA THR A 69 8.27 16.90 3.32
C THR A 69 7.61 18.20 3.77
N SER A 70 6.43 18.48 3.22
CA SER A 70 5.67 19.71 3.50
C SER A 70 4.90 19.69 4.81
N ASN A 71 4.64 18.49 5.36
CA ASN A 71 3.83 18.31 6.56
C ASN A 71 4.70 18.09 7.81
N ASN A 72 4.12 18.28 9.00
CA ASN A 72 4.84 18.09 10.26
C ASN A 72 4.94 16.61 10.64
N VAL A 73 6.02 15.95 10.24
CA VAL A 73 6.29 14.54 10.56
C VAL A 73 6.47 14.33 12.07
N ALA A 74 6.96 15.34 12.81
CA ALA A 74 7.12 15.27 14.26
C ALA A 74 5.78 15.13 15.01
N ALA A 75 4.64 15.40 14.36
CA ALA A 75 3.31 15.20 14.94
C ALA A 75 2.83 13.74 14.82
N LEU A 76 3.52 12.88 14.08
CA LEU A 76 3.21 11.44 14.02
C LEU A 76 3.58 10.74 15.33
N ALA A 77 2.97 9.59 15.53
CA ALA A 77 3.31 8.60 16.55
C ALA A 77 3.31 7.20 15.90
N PRO A 78 4.00 6.21 16.48
CA PRO A 78 3.96 4.84 15.96
C PRO A 78 2.54 4.34 15.69
N GLY A 79 2.34 3.73 14.52
CA GLY A 79 1.03 3.28 14.04
C GLY A 79 0.21 4.37 13.32
N LYS A 80 0.73 5.60 13.19
CA LYS A 80 0.06 6.68 12.46
C LYS A 80 0.63 6.89 11.06
N ILE A 81 -0.23 7.42 10.19
CA ILE A 81 0.08 7.70 8.79
C ILE A 81 -0.20 9.16 8.51
N GLN A 82 0.64 9.77 7.68
CA GLN A 82 0.48 11.15 7.25
C GLN A 82 0.59 11.23 5.73
N TYR A 83 -0.39 11.87 5.10
CA TYR A 83 -0.30 12.27 3.71
C TYR A 83 0.49 13.58 3.62
N THR A 84 1.44 13.65 2.70
CA THR A 84 2.33 14.80 2.51
C THR A 84 2.82 14.86 1.07
N CYS A 85 3.67 15.84 0.76
CA CYS A 85 4.36 15.93 -0.51
C CYS A 85 5.83 16.30 -0.33
N PHE A 86 6.64 16.01 -1.33
CA PHE A 86 7.99 16.54 -1.47
C PHE A 86 7.94 17.87 -2.21
N PRO A 87 8.14 19.02 -1.54
CA PRO A 87 8.26 20.32 -2.19
C PRO A 87 9.66 20.49 -2.79
N ASN A 88 9.77 21.20 -3.90
CA ASN A 88 11.04 21.66 -4.43
C ASN A 88 11.33 23.12 -4.06
N GLU A 89 12.56 23.58 -4.36
CA GLU A 89 13.01 24.94 -4.03
C GLU A 89 12.23 26.05 -4.78
N ASP A 90 11.62 25.72 -5.91
CA ASP A 90 10.84 26.65 -6.72
C ASP A 90 9.36 26.76 -6.26
N GLY A 91 9.00 26.05 -5.18
CA GLY A 91 7.62 25.99 -4.67
C GLY A 91 6.72 25.02 -5.43
N GLY A 92 7.28 24.19 -6.31
CA GLY A 92 6.59 23.08 -6.96
C GLY A 92 6.58 21.83 -6.09
N ILE A 93 5.85 20.81 -6.56
CA ILE A 93 5.76 19.51 -5.92
C ILE A 93 6.49 18.48 -6.78
N VAL A 94 7.42 17.75 -6.17
CA VAL A 94 8.11 16.61 -6.80
C VAL A 94 7.16 15.45 -6.92
N ASP A 95 6.57 15.03 -5.80
CA ASP A 95 5.50 14.04 -5.73
C ASP A 95 4.75 14.14 -4.39
N ASP A 96 3.61 13.46 -4.29
CA ASP A 96 2.89 13.22 -3.05
C ASP A 96 3.13 11.79 -2.55
N LEU A 97 3.01 11.58 -1.24
CA LEU A 97 3.32 10.31 -0.63
C LEU A 97 2.62 10.12 0.72
N LEU A 98 2.65 8.89 1.21
CA LEU A 98 2.29 8.57 2.59
C LEU A 98 3.55 8.32 3.42
N VAL A 99 3.57 8.86 4.63
CA VAL A 99 4.60 8.60 5.65
C VAL A 99 3.95 7.78 6.77
N TYR A 100 4.44 6.57 6.97
CA TYR A 100 4.05 5.66 8.04
C TYR A 100 5.09 5.74 9.15
N GLN A 101 4.72 6.08 10.37
CA GLN A 101 5.65 5.92 11.49
C GLN A 101 5.50 4.53 12.08
N TYR A 102 6.47 3.66 11.76
CA TYR A 102 6.48 2.27 12.18
C TYR A 102 6.94 2.13 13.64
N GLU A 103 8.04 2.78 13.98
CA GLU A 103 8.65 2.89 15.31
C GLU A 103 9.22 4.31 15.48
N PRO A 104 9.69 4.72 16.66
CA PRO A 104 10.16 6.10 16.90
C PRO A 104 11.19 6.60 15.90
N GLU A 105 12.12 5.75 15.44
CA GLU A 105 13.20 6.10 14.50
C GLU A 105 13.10 5.28 13.21
N LYS A 106 11.89 4.83 12.86
CA LYS A 106 11.67 3.99 11.68
C LYS A 106 10.39 4.37 10.97
N TYR A 107 10.53 4.78 9.74
CA TYR A 107 9.43 5.22 8.89
C TYR A 107 9.41 4.44 7.59
N MET A 108 8.22 4.25 7.03
CA MET A 108 8.02 3.74 5.69
C MET A 108 7.37 4.83 4.85
N LEU A 109 7.94 5.11 3.70
CA LEU A 109 7.35 5.97 2.69
C LEU A 109 6.66 5.10 1.65
N VAL A 110 5.43 5.42 1.30
CA VAL A 110 4.72 4.80 0.18
C VAL A 110 4.57 5.85 -0.91
N VAL A 111 5.18 5.58 -2.06
CA VAL A 111 5.31 6.52 -3.17
C VAL A 111 4.65 6.01 -4.43
N ASN A 112 4.32 6.94 -5.33
CA ASN A 112 3.64 6.62 -6.59
C ASN A 112 4.55 5.84 -7.54
N ALA A 113 4.03 4.78 -8.15
CA ALA A 113 4.75 3.91 -9.06
C ALA A 113 5.44 4.66 -10.20
N SER A 114 4.77 5.65 -10.79
CA SER A 114 5.30 6.45 -11.91
C SER A 114 6.52 7.30 -11.54
N ASN A 115 6.71 7.58 -10.27
CA ASN A 115 7.72 8.49 -9.76
C ASN A 115 8.76 7.80 -8.86
N MET A 116 8.67 6.48 -8.67
CA MET A 116 9.49 5.72 -7.72
C MET A 116 10.99 6.01 -7.83
N GLU A 117 11.54 6.02 -9.05
CA GLU A 117 12.97 6.33 -9.27
C GLU A 117 13.27 7.81 -8.98
N LYS A 118 12.39 8.72 -9.39
CA LYS A 118 12.52 10.15 -9.12
C LYS A 118 12.49 10.43 -7.63
N ASP A 119 11.56 9.83 -6.90
CA ASP A 119 11.39 10.02 -5.47
C ASP A 119 12.53 9.40 -4.66
N TRP A 120 13.00 8.22 -5.09
CA TRP A 120 14.19 7.62 -4.50
C TRP A 120 15.42 8.53 -4.66
N ASN A 121 15.67 9.03 -5.87
CA ASN A 121 16.78 9.95 -6.14
C ASN A 121 16.63 11.26 -5.39
N TRP A 122 15.40 11.77 -5.21
CA TRP A 122 15.11 12.92 -4.37
C TRP A 122 15.53 12.65 -2.91
N CYS A 123 15.10 11.54 -2.34
CA CYS A 123 15.47 11.15 -0.98
C CYS A 123 16.99 11.03 -0.82
N VAL A 124 17.67 10.33 -1.73
CA VAL A 124 19.13 10.12 -1.66
C VAL A 124 19.90 11.46 -1.76
N SER A 125 19.51 12.32 -2.72
CA SER A 125 20.21 13.59 -2.96
C SER A 125 20.02 14.62 -1.84
N HIS A 126 18.94 14.53 -1.06
CA HIS A 126 18.62 15.45 0.03
C HIS A 126 18.95 14.90 1.43
N ASN A 127 19.48 13.67 1.51
CA ASN A 127 19.83 13.03 2.78
C ASN A 127 21.16 13.55 3.34
N THR A 128 21.19 14.82 3.68
CA THR A 128 22.38 15.45 4.32
C THR A 128 22.44 15.18 5.82
N GLU A 129 21.37 14.77 6.42
CA GLU A 129 21.24 14.40 7.83
C GLU A 129 21.86 13.03 8.14
N GLY A 130 21.99 12.17 7.13
CA GLY A 130 22.58 10.85 7.25
C GLY A 130 21.64 9.79 7.81
N ALA A 131 20.34 9.88 7.49
CA ALA A 131 19.39 8.82 7.77
C ALA A 131 19.72 7.56 6.96
N GLU A 132 19.42 6.39 7.50
CA GLU A 132 19.56 5.13 6.77
C GLU A 132 18.36 4.98 5.82
N LEU A 133 18.66 4.88 4.51
CA LEU A 133 17.64 4.72 3.46
C LEU A 133 17.73 3.32 2.85
N GLU A 134 16.56 2.68 2.67
CA GLU A 134 16.46 1.37 2.01
C GLU A 134 15.25 1.38 1.06
N ASN A 135 15.49 1.09 -0.22
CA ASN A 135 14.41 0.86 -1.18
C ASN A 135 13.98 -0.61 -1.13
N SER A 136 12.81 -0.88 -0.58
CA SER A 136 12.25 -2.22 -0.41
C SER A 136 11.12 -2.53 -1.39
N SER A 137 10.90 -1.70 -2.40
CA SER A 137 9.77 -1.82 -3.33
C SER A 137 9.71 -3.19 -4.02
N ASP A 138 10.84 -3.76 -4.43
CA ASP A 138 10.88 -5.09 -5.04
C ASP A 138 10.69 -6.25 -4.02
N ASN A 139 10.75 -5.95 -2.73
CA ASN A 139 10.61 -6.90 -1.63
C ASN A 139 9.26 -6.80 -0.90
N MET A 140 8.37 -5.98 -1.40
CA MET A 140 7.02 -5.80 -0.86
C MET A 140 5.95 -6.13 -1.89
N ALA A 141 4.88 -6.75 -1.41
CA ALA A 141 3.64 -6.90 -2.15
C ALA A 141 2.56 -6.11 -1.42
N GLN A 142 1.68 -5.46 -2.17
CA GLN A 142 0.60 -4.66 -1.62
C GLN A 142 -0.73 -5.01 -2.28
N LEU A 143 -1.73 -5.31 -1.44
CA LEU A 143 -3.12 -5.48 -1.88
C LEU A 143 -3.99 -4.42 -1.21
N ALA A 144 -4.83 -3.75 -1.99
CA ALA A 144 -5.90 -2.92 -1.47
C ALA A 144 -7.21 -3.71 -1.51
N VAL A 145 -7.78 -4.00 -0.35
CA VAL A 145 -9.06 -4.69 -0.19
C VAL A 145 -10.10 -3.66 0.25
N GLN A 146 -10.94 -3.25 -0.67
CA GLN A 146 -11.75 -2.05 -0.54
C GLN A 146 -13.25 -2.36 -0.69
N GLY A 147 -14.05 -1.59 0.03
CA GLY A 147 -15.51 -1.68 0.02
C GLY A 147 -16.12 -1.89 1.40
N PRO A 148 -17.42 -1.64 1.57
CA PRO A 148 -18.09 -1.69 2.88
C PRO A 148 -18.07 -3.07 3.54
N LYS A 149 -17.86 -4.14 2.76
CA LYS A 149 -17.75 -5.50 3.27
C LYS A 149 -16.31 -5.99 3.45
N ALA A 150 -15.31 -5.16 3.12
CA ALA A 150 -13.89 -5.54 3.23
C ALA A 150 -13.54 -5.97 4.67
N ILE A 151 -13.96 -5.20 5.67
CA ILE A 151 -13.70 -5.50 7.07
C ILE A 151 -14.30 -6.86 7.48
N LEU A 152 -15.47 -7.24 6.97
CA LEU A 152 -16.13 -8.51 7.29
C LEU A 152 -15.34 -9.72 6.74
N ALA A 153 -14.80 -9.58 5.54
CA ALA A 153 -13.97 -10.60 4.92
C ALA A 153 -12.61 -10.73 5.64
N LEU A 154 -11.94 -9.59 5.84
CA LEU A 154 -10.59 -9.57 6.39
C LEU A 154 -10.54 -9.95 7.88
N GLN A 155 -11.56 -9.63 8.67
CA GLN A 155 -11.62 -9.98 10.09
C GLN A 155 -11.54 -11.48 10.36
N LYS A 156 -11.92 -12.32 9.41
CA LYS A 156 -11.79 -13.78 9.52
C LYS A 156 -10.34 -14.28 9.45
N LEU A 157 -9.42 -13.44 9.02
CA LEU A 157 -8.04 -13.81 8.71
C LEU A 157 -7.03 -13.31 9.77
N THR A 158 -7.51 -12.62 10.80
CA THR A 158 -6.67 -12.06 11.87
C THR A 158 -7.43 -12.00 13.20
N ASP A 159 -6.69 -12.15 14.30
CA ASP A 159 -7.20 -11.94 15.65
C ASP A 159 -7.19 -10.45 16.08
N ILE A 160 -6.59 -9.59 15.24
CA ILE A 160 -6.59 -8.14 15.48
C ILE A 160 -7.99 -7.60 15.18
N ASP A 161 -8.55 -6.83 16.11
CA ASP A 161 -9.82 -6.13 15.88
C ASP A 161 -9.64 -5.02 14.83
N LEU A 162 -10.03 -5.30 13.59
CA LEU A 162 -9.91 -4.36 12.48
C LEU A 162 -10.79 -3.12 12.68
N SER A 163 -11.89 -3.25 13.41
CA SER A 163 -12.78 -2.11 13.70
C SER A 163 -12.15 -1.09 14.66
N ALA A 164 -11.16 -1.52 15.42
CA ALA A 164 -10.41 -0.68 16.34
C ALA A 164 -9.25 0.08 15.68
N ILE A 165 -8.97 -0.15 14.37
CA ILE A 165 -7.93 0.56 13.62
C ILE A 165 -8.54 1.83 13.00
N PRO A 166 -8.25 3.04 13.52
CA PRO A 166 -8.79 4.27 12.95
C PRO A 166 -8.27 4.54 11.53
N TYR A 167 -9.04 5.32 10.76
CA TYR A 167 -8.59 5.77 9.45
C TYR A 167 -7.25 6.52 9.51
N TYR A 168 -6.37 6.30 8.56
CA TYR A 168 -4.97 6.77 8.54
C TYR A 168 -4.13 6.28 9.72
N THR A 169 -4.40 5.04 10.14
CA THR A 169 -3.52 4.30 11.06
C THR A 169 -3.32 2.88 10.59
N PHE A 170 -2.30 2.24 11.09
CA PHE A 170 -1.98 0.85 10.78
C PHE A 170 -1.53 0.09 12.02
N THR A 171 -1.55 -1.20 11.90
CA THR A 171 -0.94 -2.12 12.85
C THR A 171 -0.14 -3.18 12.10
N VAL A 172 0.72 -3.86 12.82
CA VAL A 172 1.52 -4.97 12.28
C VAL A 172 1.21 -6.22 13.08
N GLY A 173 0.92 -7.31 12.39
CA GLY A 173 0.61 -8.55 13.09
C GLY A 173 0.42 -9.73 12.17
N ARG A 174 -0.20 -10.76 12.74
CA ARG A 174 -0.51 -12.00 12.02
C ARG A 174 -1.77 -11.82 11.18
N PHE A 175 -1.65 -12.16 9.90
CA PHE A 175 -2.77 -12.12 8.96
C PHE A 175 -2.70 -13.33 8.01
N ALA A 176 -3.81 -14.05 7.84
CA ALA A 176 -3.87 -15.26 7.02
C ALA A 176 -2.75 -16.28 7.34
N GLY A 177 -2.39 -16.41 8.62
CA GLY A 177 -1.31 -17.29 9.08
C GLY A 177 0.12 -16.80 8.80
N LYS A 178 0.30 -15.58 8.28
CA LYS A 178 1.60 -14.95 8.04
C LYS A 178 1.87 -13.88 9.08
N GLU A 179 3.12 -13.84 9.56
CA GLU A 179 3.57 -12.82 10.51
C GLU A 179 4.06 -11.54 9.81
N ASN A 180 4.12 -10.45 10.55
CA ASN A 180 4.64 -9.16 10.09
C ASN A 180 3.90 -8.56 8.88
N VAL A 181 2.61 -8.81 8.77
CA VAL A 181 1.77 -8.14 7.79
C VAL A 181 1.39 -6.75 8.32
N ILE A 182 1.62 -5.70 7.54
CA ILE A 182 1.13 -4.37 7.85
C ILE A 182 -0.33 -4.32 7.39
N ILE A 183 -1.23 -4.00 8.31
CA ILE A 183 -2.67 -3.85 8.07
C ILE A 183 -3.01 -2.39 8.26
N SER A 184 -3.23 -1.70 7.16
CA SER A 184 -3.41 -0.25 7.11
C SER A 184 -4.86 0.11 6.80
N ASN A 185 -5.48 0.93 7.64
CA ASN A 185 -6.81 1.48 7.34
C ASN A 185 -6.65 2.71 6.43
N THR A 186 -6.27 2.42 5.20
CA THR A 186 -6.09 3.37 4.10
C THR A 186 -6.72 2.82 2.82
N GLY A 187 -6.73 3.63 1.78
CA GLY A 187 -7.24 3.29 0.45
C GLY A 187 -7.61 4.54 -0.33
N TYR A 188 -7.90 4.38 -1.61
CA TYR A 188 -8.15 5.48 -2.55
C TYR A 188 -9.51 5.34 -3.27
N THR A 189 -10.46 4.66 -2.65
CA THR A 189 -11.77 4.36 -3.25
C THR A 189 -12.93 5.15 -2.65
N GLY A 190 -12.74 5.72 -1.46
CA GLY A 190 -13.82 6.34 -0.68
C GLY A 190 -14.85 5.34 -0.14
N ALA A 191 -14.69 4.04 -0.39
CA ALA A 191 -15.62 2.99 0.03
C ALA A 191 -15.23 2.32 1.36
N GLY A 192 -14.11 2.72 1.94
CA GLY A 192 -13.51 2.07 3.11
C GLY A 192 -12.75 0.79 2.74
N GLY A 193 -12.07 0.22 3.69
CA GLY A 193 -11.26 -0.99 3.50
C GLY A 193 -9.86 -0.85 4.07
N PHE A 194 -8.98 -1.75 3.64
CA PHE A 194 -7.62 -1.82 4.14
C PHE A 194 -6.64 -2.03 3.00
N GLU A 195 -5.40 -1.58 3.22
CA GLU A 195 -4.23 -1.93 2.43
C GLU A 195 -3.34 -2.86 3.25
N LEU A 196 -2.88 -3.92 2.62
CA LEU A 196 -2.09 -4.97 3.24
C LEU A 196 -0.72 -4.99 2.59
N TYR A 197 0.35 -4.88 3.40
CA TYR A 197 1.73 -4.96 2.92
C TYR A 197 2.39 -6.19 3.52
N PHE A 198 3.06 -6.97 2.70
CA PHE A 198 3.68 -8.23 3.10
C PHE A 198 4.79 -8.65 2.13
N TYR A 199 5.61 -9.62 2.55
CA TYR A 199 6.65 -10.14 1.66
C TYR A 199 6.06 -10.92 0.48
N PRO A 200 6.62 -10.81 -0.74
CA PRO A 200 6.14 -11.51 -1.94
C PRO A 200 5.99 -13.01 -1.78
N SER A 201 6.80 -13.64 -0.91
CA SER A 201 6.71 -15.07 -0.60
C SER A 201 5.38 -15.50 0.06
N ALA A 202 4.63 -14.54 0.62
CA ALA A 202 3.31 -14.79 1.19
C ALA A 202 2.14 -14.52 0.22
N ALA A 203 2.44 -13.98 -0.97
CA ALA A 203 1.43 -13.48 -1.90
C ALA A 203 0.36 -14.52 -2.25
N ASP A 204 0.77 -15.74 -2.66
CA ASP A 204 -0.17 -16.80 -3.03
C ASP A 204 -1.13 -17.18 -1.91
N SER A 205 -0.60 -17.35 -0.70
CA SER A 205 -1.40 -17.77 0.46
C SER A 205 -2.34 -16.67 0.94
N ILE A 206 -1.90 -15.41 0.94
CA ILE A 206 -2.72 -14.27 1.34
C ILE A 206 -3.83 -14.01 0.31
N TRP A 207 -3.51 -14.02 -0.99
CA TRP A 207 -4.50 -13.90 -2.05
C TRP A 207 -5.61 -14.94 -1.91
N LYS A 208 -5.22 -16.21 -1.82
CA LYS A 208 -6.17 -17.33 -1.67
C LYS A 208 -7.06 -17.14 -0.44
N ALA A 209 -6.45 -16.85 0.71
CA ALA A 209 -7.19 -16.68 1.97
C ALA A 209 -8.20 -15.51 1.89
N ILE A 210 -7.83 -14.38 1.29
CA ILE A 210 -8.71 -13.21 1.11
C ILE A 210 -9.94 -13.59 0.26
N PHE A 211 -9.73 -14.26 -0.89
CA PHE A 211 -10.83 -14.65 -1.76
C PHE A 211 -11.73 -15.70 -1.14
N GLU A 212 -11.19 -16.70 -0.43
CA GLU A 212 -11.98 -17.67 0.33
C GLU A 212 -12.80 -17.00 1.44
N ALA A 213 -12.19 -16.09 2.21
CA ALA A 213 -12.89 -15.39 3.30
C ALA A 213 -13.97 -14.43 2.79
N GLY A 214 -13.77 -13.86 1.59
CA GLY A 214 -14.68 -12.89 0.98
C GLY A 214 -15.77 -13.50 0.09
N GLU A 215 -15.76 -14.81 -0.16
CA GLU A 215 -16.68 -15.47 -1.11
C GLU A 215 -18.15 -15.17 -0.80
N GLU A 216 -18.56 -15.29 0.45
CA GLU A 216 -19.95 -15.00 0.88
C GLU A 216 -20.35 -13.52 0.73
N TYR A 217 -19.37 -12.62 0.60
CA TYR A 217 -19.59 -11.18 0.40
C TYR A 217 -19.52 -10.75 -1.06
N GLY A 218 -19.32 -11.71 -1.97
CA GLY A 218 -19.23 -11.45 -3.40
C GLY A 218 -17.94 -10.75 -3.82
N ILE A 219 -16.83 -11.08 -3.14
CA ILE A 219 -15.51 -10.51 -3.43
C ILE A 219 -15.10 -10.72 -4.89
N LYS A 220 -14.55 -9.69 -5.52
CA LYS A 220 -14.02 -9.76 -6.89
C LYS A 220 -12.62 -9.16 -6.98
N PRO A 221 -11.78 -9.67 -7.91
CA PRO A 221 -10.59 -8.96 -8.32
C PRO A 221 -11.01 -7.72 -9.13
N ILE A 222 -10.29 -6.63 -8.96
CA ILE A 222 -10.61 -5.33 -9.55
C ILE A 222 -9.38 -4.83 -10.33
N GLY A 223 -9.62 -4.32 -11.54
CA GLY A 223 -8.62 -3.63 -12.34
C GLY A 223 -8.26 -2.24 -11.82
N LEU A 224 -7.13 -1.68 -12.31
CA LEU A 224 -6.65 -0.34 -11.96
C LEU A 224 -7.46 0.78 -12.60
#